data_c4b8fbb2b7504c1fee3ca52d0c27fb16
#
_entry.id   c4b8fbb2b7504c1fee3ca52d0c27fb16
#
_cell.length_a   1.000
_cell.length_b   1.000
_cell.length_c   1.000
_cell.angle_alpha   90.00
_cell.angle_beta   90.00
_cell.angle_gamma   90.00
#
_symmetry.space_group_name_H-M   'P 1'
#
loop_
_entity.id
_entity.type
_entity.pdbx_description
1 polymer ?
#
loop_
_entity_poly.entity_id
_entity_poly.type
_entity_poly.pdbx_seq_one_letter_code
_entity_poly.pdbx_strand_id
1 'polypeptide(L)'
;MASEPIWTEGVQQFFTEHWSKALQTFGQLGTVAPAADAAQVQFDVEKLQALQQSYIAQASQLWSGGLSQAPQVPKDRRFASENWAQNPLAAFTAAAYSLNSHALMGMAEAVQADEKTRQRIRFAVEQWVAAMAPSNFLALNPDAQKKALETKGESLSKGLQNMLQDMGKGYVSMTDESVFEVGKNVATTEGAVVYENDIFQLLEYKPLTEKVHERPFLLVPPCINKFYILDLQPDNSLIRYAVSQGHRTFVISWRNPDASCAHLTWDDYIERAVIEAIGVVQEIA
;
A
#
# COMPACT_ATOMS: atom_id res chain seq x y z
N MET A 1 6.44 22.06 -52.00
CA MET A 1 5.46 22.51 -51.00
C MET A 1 5.03 21.28 -50.22
N ALA A 2 5.62 21.08 -49.09
CA ALA A 2 5.23 20.00 -48.20
C ALA A 2 3.98 20.45 -47.42
N SER A 3 2.87 19.75 -47.60
CA SER A 3 1.64 19.97 -46.85
C SER A 3 1.90 19.66 -45.40
N GLU A 4 1.81 20.66 -44.54
CA GLU A 4 1.77 20.46 -43.08
C GLU A 4 0.58 19.55 -42.75
N PRO A 5 0.75 18.55 -41.88
CA PRO A 5 -0.32 17.63 -41.57
C PRO A 5 -1.39 18.38 -40.75
N ILE A 6 -2.62 18.36 -41.25
CA ILE A 6 -3.85 18.92 -40.64
C ILE A 6 -4.12 18.41 -39.21
N TRP A 7 -3.36 17.43 -38.73
CA TRP A 7 -3.44 16.81 -37.40
C TRP A 7 -2.82 17.64 -36.28
N THR A 8 -1.94 18.61 -36.57
CA THR A 8 -1.19 19.34 -35.56
C THR A 8 -2.02 20.38 -34.81
N GLU A 9 -2.90 21.09 -35.48
CA GLU A 9 -3.74 22.12 -34.83
C GLU A 9 -4.87 21.53 -33.99
N GLY A 10 -5.56 20.50 -34.49
CA GLY A 10 -6.63 19.83 -33.74
C GLY A 10 -6.14 19.10 -32.53
N VAL A 11 -4.96 18.47 -32.60
CA VAL A 11 -4.30 17.79 -31.46
C VAL A 11 -3.83 18.84 -30.45
N GLN A 12 -3.24 19.96 -30.87
CA GLN A 12 -2.85 21.05 -29.98
C GLN A 12 -4.05 21.68 -29.27
N GLN A 13 -5.15 21.94 -29.98
CA GLN A 13 -6.38 22.45 -29.36
C GLN A 13 -6.98 21.46 -28.38
N PHE A 14 -7.10 20.19 -28.75
CA PHE A 14 -7.59 19.14 -27.89
C PHE A 14 -6.76 19.03 -26.57
N PHE A 15 -5.42 19.08 -26.70
CA PHE A 15 -4.54 19.04 -25.54
C PHE A 15 -4.63 20.31 -24.70
N THR A 16 -4.70 21.47 -25.29
CA THR A 16 -4.80 22.73 -24.54
C THR A 16 -6.11 22.82 -23.77
N GLU A 17 -7.21 22.37 -24.32
CA GLU A 17 -8.52 22.33 -23.65
C GLU A 17 -8.59 21.28 -22.57
N HIS A 18 -8.08 20.07 -22.81
CA HIS A 18 -8.08 19.00 -21.82
C HIS A 18 -7.06 19.23 -20.72
N TRP A 19 -5.92 19.84 -21.06
CA TRP A 19 -4.89 20.22 -20.10
C TRP A 19 -5.38 21.32 -19.16
N SER A 20 -6.06 22.35 -19.68
CA SER A 20 -6.65 23.39 -18.85
C SER A 20 -7.80 22.86 -17.97
N LYS A 21 -8.60 21.92 -18.47
CA LYS A 21 -9.62 21.22 -17.66
C LYS A 21 -9.01 20.33 -16.60
N ALA A 22 -7.95 19.58 -16.92
CA ALA A 22 -7.20 18.79 -15.95
C ALA A 22 -6.62 19.66 -14.84
N LEU A 23 -6.00 20.80 -15.19
CA LEU A 23 -5.49 21.77 -14.22
C LEU A 23 -6.60 22.37 -13.35
N GLN A 24 -7.77 22.68 -13.92
CA GLN A 24 -8.92 23.14 -13.14
C GLN A 24 -9.45 22.06 -12.20
N THR A 25 -9.49 20.81 -12.65
CA THR A 25 -9.91 19.67 -11.81
C THR A 25 -8.92 19.40 -10.69
N PHE A 26 -7.61 19.50 -10.96
CA PHE A 26 -6.57 19.42 -9.91
C PHE A 26 -6.66 20.56 -8.91
N GLY A 27 -6.95 21.79 -9.37
CA GLY A 27 -7.21 22.92 -8.48
C GLY A 27 -8.44 22.72 -7.59
N GLN A 28 -9.45 21.99 -8.08
CA GLN A 28 -10.66 21.67 -7.32
C GLN A 28 -10.47 20.48 -6.37
N LEU A 29 -9.61 19.50 -6.68
CA LEU A 29 -9.25 18.40 -5.78
C LEU A 29 -8.48 18.88 -4.53
N GLY A 30 -7.83 20.05 -4.60
CA GLY A 30 -7.26 20.74 -3.43
C GLY A 30 -8.29 21.29 -2.44
N THR A 31 -9.58 21.27 -2.77
CA THR A 31 -10.67 21.81 -1.96
C THR A 31 -11.45 20.79 -1.13
N VAL A 32 -10.87 19.63 -0.81
CA VAL A 32 -11.48 18.63 0.11
C VAL A 32 -11.34 19.03 1.59
N ALA A 33 -10.93 20.25 1.88
CA ALA A 33 -11.19 20.91 3.18
C ALA A 33 -11.48 22.38 2.90
N PRO A 34 -12.50 23.00 3.52
CA PRO A 34 -12.70 24.45 3.44
C PRO A 34 -11.65 25.11 4.33
N ALA A 35 -10.43 25.27 3.79
CA ALA A 35 -9.45 26.16 4.36
C ALA A 35 -9.62 27.52 3.70
N ALA A 36 -9.82 28.55 4.48
CA ALA A 36 -10.05 29.93 4.08
C ALA A 36 -8.86 30.62 3.37
N ASP A 37 -7.84 29.83 2.97
CA ASP A 37 -6.70 30.26 2.17
C ASP A 37 -6.40 29.17 1.11
N ALA A 38 -7.21 29.08 0.08
CA ALA A 38 -6.84 28.36 -1.13
C ALA A 38 -5.76 29.17 -1.85
N ALA A 39 -4.51 29.00 -1.43
CA ALA A 39 -3.36 29.55 -2.14
C ALA A 39 -3.44 29.07 -3.59
N GLN A 40 -3.49 30.02 -4.55
CA GLN A 40 -3.46 29.70 -5.96
C GLN A 40 -2.21 28.90 -6.25
N VAL A 41 -2.38 27.64 -6.68
CA VAL A 41 -1.26 26.78 -7.03
C VAL A 41 -0.56 27.41 -8.23
N GLN A 42 0.68 27.84 -8.06
CA GLN A 42 1.52 28.37 -9.14
C GLN A 42 2.38 27.23 -9.70
N PHE A 43 2.67 27.34 -10.99
CA PHE A 43 3.49 26.36 -11.69
C PHE A 43 4.75 27.02 -12.26
N ASP A 44 5.81 26.26 -12.32
CA ASP A 44 7.02 26.58 -13.05
C ASP A 44 6.74 26.47 -14.57
N VAL A 45 6.63 27.63 -15.21
CA VAL A 45 6.24 27.73 -16.62
C VAL A 45 7.25 27.05 -17.56
N GLU A 46 8.54 27.16 -17.27
CA GLU A 46 9.60 26.55 -18.08
C GLU A 46 9.50 25.01 -18.03
N LYS A 47 9.31 24.44 -16.83
CA LYS A 47 9.10 23.00 -16.66
C LYS A 47 7.84 22.52 -17.36
N LEU A 48 6.74 23.28 -17.28
CA LEU A 48 5.50 22.91 -17.98
C LEU A 48 5.67 22.95 -19.50
N GLN A 49 6.36 23.95 -20.05
CA GLN A 49 6.63 24.03 -21.49
C GLN A 49 7.50 22.86 -21.97
N ALA A 50 8.58 22.54 -21.24
CA ALA A 50 9.42 21.39 -21.55
C ALA A 50 8.64 20.07 -21.48
N LEU A 51 7.81 19.89 -20.45
CA LEU A 51 6.94 18.74 -20.28
C LEU A 51 5.95 18.61 -21.43
N GLN A 52 5.31 19.70 -21.83
CA GLN A 52 4.36 19.74 -22.95
C GLN A 52 5.02 19.36 -24.27
N GLN A 53 6.20 19.91 -24.57
CA GLN A 53 6.95 19.57 -25.79
C GLN A 53 7.31 18.08 -25.83
N SER A 54 7.84 17.56 -24.71
CA SER A 54 8.18 16.15 -24.57
C SER A 54 6.94 15.24 -24.73
N TYR A 55 5.84 15.61 -24.10
CA TYR A 55 4.58 14.88 -24.20
C TYR A 55 4.05 14.83 -25.64
N ILE A 56 4.00 15.97 -26.33
CA ILE A 56 3.53 16.04 -27.73
C ILE A 56 4.40 15.17 -28.64
N ALA A 57 5.73 15.21 -28.48
CA ALA A 57 6.65 14.41 -29.28
C ALA A 57 6.41 12.89 -29.07
N GLN A 58 6.31 12.46 -27.81
CA GLN A 58 6.07 11.04 -27.47
C GLN A 58 4.66 10.61 -27.88
N ALA A 59 3.64 11.43 -27.68
CA ALA A 59 2.28 11.16 -28.12
C ALA A 59 2.21 11.00 -29.63
N SER A 60 2.82 11.91 -30.39
CA SER A 60 2.88 11.81 -31.85
C SER A 60 3.55 10.53 -32.32
N GLN A 61 4.63 10.13 -31.67
CA GLN A 61 5.32 8.86 -31.98
C GLN A 61 4.43 7.65 -31.66
N LEU A 62 3.75 7.64 -30.52
CA LEU A 62 2.84 6.58 -30.13
C LEU A 62 1.65 6.45 -31.10
N TRP A 63 1.03 7.56 -31.49
CA TRP A 63 -0.12 7.57 -32.37
C TRP A 63 0.25 7.33 -33.85
N SER A 64 1.42 7.77 -34.34
CA SER A 64 1.86 7.53 -35.71
C SER A 64 2.16 6.06 -35.98
N GLY A 65 2.66 5.31 -34.99
CA GLY A 65 2.83 3.87 -35.06
C GLY A 65 1.49 3.12 -35.10
N GLY A 66 0.47 3.68 -34.48
CA GLY A 66 -0.87 3.12 -34.40
C GLY A 66 -0.88 1.69 -33.82
N LEU A 67 -1.94 0.94 -34.15
CA LEU A 67 -2.05 -0.47 -33.78
C LEU A 67 -1.27 -1.41 -34.73
N SER A 68 -0.74 -0.90 -35.84
CA SER A 68 0.00 -1.66 -36.84
C SER A 68 1.44 -1.97 -36.42
N GLN A 69 2.01 -1.14 -35.56
CA GLN A 69 3.29 -1.41 -34.90
C GLN A 69 3.05 -1.34 -33.39
N ALA A 70 2.82 -2.52 -32.78
CA ALA A 70 2.60 -2.59 -31.34
C ALA A 70 3.75 -1.86 -30.61
N PRO A 71 3.45 -0.84 -29.79
CA PRO A 71 4.50 -0.12 -29.08
C PRO A 71 5.16 -1.02 -28.07
N GLN A 72 6.38 -0.65 -27.70
CA GLN A 72 7.09 -1.37 -26.65
C GLN A 72 6.36 -1.21 -25.33
N VAL A 73 6.04 -2.33 -24.65
CA VAL A 73 5.40 -2.30 -23.34
C VAL A 73 6.34 -1.63 -22.33
N PRO A 74 5.85 -0.70 -21.51
CA PRO A 74 6.67 -0.03 -20.50
C PRO A 74 7.32 -1.02 -19.52
N LYS A 75 8.53 -0.70 -19.05
CA LYS A 75 9.22 -1.47 -17.99
C LYS A 75 8.57 -1.23 -16.63
N ASP A 76 7.34 -1.70 -16.48
CA ASP A 76 6.54 -1.58 -15.28
C ASP A 76 6.04 -2.98 -14.88
N ARG A 77 6.18 -3.35 -13.60
CA ARG A 77 5.78 -4.66 -13.07
C ARG A 77 4.32 -5.01 -13.38
N ARG A 78 3.44 -4.02 -13.46
CA ARG A 78 2.02 -4.18 -13.77
C ARG A 78 1.75 -4.69 -15.17
N PHE A 79 2.70 -4.51 -16.10
CA PHE A 79 2.61 -4.88 -17.50
C PHE A 79 3.67 -5.90 -17.90
N ALA A 80 4.29 -6.59 -16.94
CA ALA A 80 5.43 -7.48 -17.19
C ALA A 80 5.07 -8.82 -17.83
N SER A 81 3.79 -9.21 -17.83
CA SER A 81 3.39 -10.48 -18.46
C SER A 81 3.44 -10.38 -19.99
N GLU A 82 3.72 -11.50 -20.62
CA GLU A 82 3.74 -11.61 -22.09
C GLU A 82 2.41 -11.26 -22.75
N ASN A 83 1.29 -11.43 -22.04
CA ASN A 83 -0.04 -11.13 -22.58
C ASN A 83 -0.19 -9.65 -22.95
N TRP A 84 0.50 -8.73 -22.24
CA TRP A 84 0.54 -7.32 -22.60
C TRP A 84 1.28 -7.08 -23.91
N ALA A 85 2.41 -7.73 -24.12
CA ALA A 85 3.21 -7.57 -25.33
C ALA A 85 2.59 -8.26 -26.55
N GLN A 86 1.90 -9.39 -26.35
CA GLN A 86 1.26 -10.17 -27.41
C GLN A 86 -0.06 -9.55 -27.90
N ASN A 87 -0.66 -8.64 -27.14
CA ASN A 87 -1.89 -7.95 -27.50
C ASN A 87 -1.58 -6.49 -27.88
N PRO A 88 -1.66 -6.10 -29.18
CA PRO A 88 -1.33 -4.75 -29.63
C PRO A 88 -2.13 -3.64 -28.94
N LEU A 89 -3.42 -3.90 -28.67
CA LEU A 89 -4.27 -2.94 -27.96
C LEU A 89 -3.86 -2.78 -26.49
N ALA A 90 -3.51 -3.87 -25.82
CA ALA A 90 -3.03 -3.83 -24.44
C ALA A 90 -1.66 -3.13 -24.37
N ALA A 91 -0.73 -3.42 -25.26
CA ALA A 91 0.56 -2.75 -25.36
C ALA A 91 0.39 -1.23 -25.58
N PHE A 92 -0.49 -0.85 -26.51
CA PHE A 92 -0.82 0.55 -26.74
C PHE A 92 -1.42 1.22 -25.51
N THR A 93 -2.36 0.58 -24.85
CA THR A 93 -3.00 1.07 -23.63
C THR A 93 -1.99 1.27 -22.49
N ALA A 94 -1.08 0.31 -22.31
CA ALA A 94 -0.01 0.42 -21.31
C ALA A 94 0.96 1.56 -21.63
N ALA A 95 1.34 1.74 -22.91
CA ALA A 95 2.21 2.81 -23.36
C ALA A 95 1.54 4.19 -23.19
N ALA A 96 0.28 4.32 -23.60
CA ALA A 96 -0.50 5.56 -23.43
C ALA A 96 -0.69 5.92 -21.94
N TYR A 97 -0.99 4.92 -21.12
CA TYR A 97 -1.07 5.12 -19.67
C TYR A 97 0.27 5.60 -19.09
N SER A 98 1.38 4.96 -19.47
CA SER A 98 2.71 5.36 -18.98
C SER A 98 3.04 6.81 -19.38
N LEU A 99 2.77 7.18 -20.62
CA LEU A 99 2.97 8.54 -21.10
C LEU A 99 2.15 9.56 -20.30
N ASN A 100 0.86 9.29 -20.10
CA ASN A 100 -0.02 10.15 -19.30
C ASN A 100 0.41 10.23 -17.83
N SER A 101 0.84 9.11 -17.26
CA SER A 101 1.34 9.05 -15.88
C SER A 101 2.59 9.92 -15.69
N HIS A 102 3.55 9.85 -16.61
CA HIS A 102 4.72 10.71 -16.58
C HIS A 102 4.36 12.20 -16.71
N ALA A 103 3.39 12.52 -17.57
CA ALA A 103 2.91 13.90 -17.71
C ALA A 103 2.27 14.41 -16.41
N LEU A 104 1.39 13.63 -15.78
CA LEU A 104 0.76 14.00 -14.51
C LEU A 104 1.78 14.17 -13.38
N MET A 105 2.76 13.27 -13.29
CA MET A 105 3.83 13.39 -12.31
C MET A 105 4.71 14.61 -12.56
N GLY A 106 5.07 14.87 -13.82
CA GLY A 106 5.81 16.08 -14.21
C GLY A 106 5.07 17.37 -13.88
N MET A 107 3.74 17.38 -14.01
CA MET A 107 2.91 18.51 -13.55
C MET A 107 2.99 18.71 -12.04
N ALA A 108 2.89 17.62 -11.26
CA ALA A 108 3.02 17.68 -9.81
C ALA A 108 4.41 18.22 -9.38
N GLU A 109 5.45 17.87 -10.12
CA GLU A 109 6.82 18.34 -9.88
C GLU A 109 7.05 19.80 -10.31
N ALA A 110 6.23 20.33 -11.24
CA ALA A 110 6.26 21.72 -11.66
C ALA A 110 5.53 22.67 -10.70
N VAL A 111 4.85 22.17 -9.69
CA VAL A 111 4.15 22.97 -8.68
C VAL A 111 5.15 23.79 -7.86
N GLN A 112 4.92 25.09 -7.77
CA GLN A 112 5.66 26.02 -6.91
C GLN A 112 4.93 26.17 -5.58
N ALA A 113 5.39 25.47 -4.57
CA ALA A 113 4.87 25.49 -3.21
C ALA A 113 5.99 25.10 -2.22
N ASP A 114 5.70 25.22 -0.93
CA ASP A 114 6.58 24.67 0.10
C ASP A 114 6.73 23.14 -0.05
N GLU A 115 7.80 22.59 0.53
CA GLU A 115 8.15 21.17 0.37
C GLU A 115 7.03 20.22 0.82
N LYS A 116 6.36 20.50 1.93
CA LYS A 116 5.29 19.68 2.47
C LYS A 116 4.07 19.65 1.54
N THR A 117 3.71 20.79 0.95
CA THR A 117 2.61 20.90 -0.01
C THR A 117 2.96 20.17 -1.31
N ARG A 118 4.19 20.31 -1.83
CA ARG A 118 4.65 19.56 -3.00
C ARG A 118 4.58 18.05 -2.79
N GLN A 119 5.06 17.56 -1.64
CA GLN A 119 4.99 16.13 -1.31
C GLN A 119 3.56 15.60 -1.22
N ARG A 120 2.62 16.38 -0.66
CA ARG A 120 1.19 16.03 -0.62
C ARG A 120 0.57 15.93 -2.00
N ILE A 121 0.86 16.92 -2.87
CA ILE A 121 0.37 16.92 -4.26
C ILE A 121 0.96 15.73 -5.02
N ARG A 122 2.26 15.51 -4.93
CA ARG A 122 2.92 14.37 -5.55
C ARG A 122 2.29 13.05 -5.10
N PHE A 123 2.12 12.84 -3.81
CA PHE A 123 1.48 11.64 -3.26
C PHE A 123 0.06 11.46 -3.80
N ALA A 124 -0.76 12.52 -3.82
CA ALA A 124 -2.12 12.44 -4.35
C ALA A 124 -2.14 12.04 -5.84
N VAL A 125 -1.22 12.59 -6.65
CA VAL A 125 -1.08 12.25 -8.06
C VAL A 125 -0.60 10.81 -8.23
N GLU A 126 0.36 10.35 -7.44
CA GLU A 126 0.84 8.96 -7.43
C GLU A 126 -0.31 7.98 -7.14
N GLN A 127 -1.15 8.29 -6.13
CA GLN A 127 -2.31 7.46 -5.80
C GLN A 127 -3.33 7.43 -6.95
N TRP A 128 -3.60 8.57 -7.56
CA TRP A 128 -4.50 8.66 -8.71
C TRP A 128 -3.97 7.85 -9.91
N VAL A 129 -2.71 8.05 -10.26
CA VAL A 129 -2.03 7.29 -11.32
C VAL A 129 -2.10 5.79 -11.05
N ALA A 130 -1.80 5.36 -9.83
CA ALA A 130 -1.86 3.94 -9.46
C ALA A 130 -3.29 3.38 -9.57
N ALA A 131 -4.30 4.12 -9.11
CA ALA A 131 -5.71 3.72 -9.19
C ALA A 131 -6.21 3.58 -10.64
N MET A 132 -5.75 4.45 -11.54
CA MET A 132 -6.16 4.48 -12.95
C MET A 132 -5.35 3.54 -13.84
N ALA A 133 -4.48 2.69 -13.29
CA ALA A 133 -3.70 1.75 -14.07
C ALA A 133 -4.60 0.78 -14.84
N PRO A 134 -4.36 0.54 -16.14
CA PRO A 134 -5.15 -0.39 -16.95
C PRO A 134 -5.21 -1.81 -16.38
N SER A 135 -4.16 -2.22 -15.66
CA SER A 135 -4.12 -3.50 -14.97
C SER A 135 -5.20 -3.69 -13.90
N ASN A 136 -5.81 -2.60 -13.41
CA ASN A 136 -6.88 -2.66 -12.41
C ASN A 136 -8.27 -2.91 -13.01
N PHE A 137 -8.40 -2.84 -14.33
CA PHE A 137 -9.69 -2.92 -15.02
C PHE A 137 -9.77 -4.17 -15.89
N LEU A 138 -10.76 -5.04 -15.64
CA LEU A 138 -10.95 -6.27 -16.40
C LEU A 138 -10.97 -6.02 -17.92
N ALA A 139 -11.65 -4.98 -18.37
CA ALA A 139 -11.77 -4.64 -19.79
C ALA A 139 -10.45 -4.26 -20.47
N LEU A 140 -9.42 -3.90 -19.70
CA LEU A 140 -8.13 -3.44 -20.18
C LEU A 140 -6.97 -4.37 -19.82
N ASN A 141 -7.20 -5.30 -18.88
CA ASN A 141 -6.17 -6.21 -18.38
C ASN A 141 -6.22 -7.56 -19.13
N PRO A 142 -5.25 -7.85 -20.04
CA PRO A 142 -5.25 -9.07 -20.81
C PRO A 142 -5.05 -10.34 -19.96
N ASP A 143 -4.36 -10.24 -18.81
CA ASP A 143 -4.17 -11.36 -17.88
C ASP A 143 -5.49 -11.74 -17.22
N ALA A 144 -6.24 -10.74 -16.76
CA ALA A 144 -7.55 -10.94 -16.16
C ALA A 144 -8.57 -11.50 -17.16
N GLN A 145 -8.56 -10.98 -18.41
CA GLN A 145 -9.40 -11.49 -19.49
C GLN A 145 -9.07 -12.95 -19.83
N LYS A 146 -7.79 -13.28 -19.99
CA LYS A 146 -7.34 -14.63 -20.23
C LYS A 146 -7.77 -15.57 -19.12
N LYS A 147 -7.57 -15.17 -17.86
CA LYS A 147 -8.00 -15.96 -16.70
C LYS A 147 -9.51 -16.17 -16.66
N ALA A 148 -10.29 -15.14 -16.97
CA ALA A 148 -11.74 -15.26 -17.05
C ALA A 148 -12.20 -16.26 -18.12
N LEU A 149 -11.56 -16.27 -19.30
CA LEU A 149 -11.83 -17.20 -20.37
C LEU A 149 -11.41 -18.65 -20.00
N GLU A 150 -10.20 -18.85 -19.49
CA GLU A 150 -9.68 -20.15 -19.06
C GLU A 150 -10.55 -20.80 -17.98
N THR A 151 -11.07 -20.00 -17.05
CA THR A 151 -11.94 -20.47 -15.96
C THR A 151 -13.42 -20.44 -16.32
N LYS A 152 -13.79 -20.14 -17.57
CA LYS A 152 -15.19 -20.01 -18.04
C LYS A 152 -16.03 -19.08 -17.14
N GLY A 153 -15.41 -18.01 -16.62
CA GLY A 153 -16.04 -17.04 -15.76
C GLY A 153 -16.01 -17.35 -14.25
N GLU A 154 -15.53 -18.53 -13.83
CA GLU A 154 -15.48 -18.90 -12.41
C GLU A 154 -14.63 -17.92 -11.58
N SER A 155 -13.51 -17.43 -12.11
CA SER A 155 -12.67 -16.43 -11.44
C SER A 155 -13.42 -15.11 -11.14
N LEU A 156 -14.32 -14.69 -12.03
CA LEU A 156 -15.15 -13.50 -11.84
C LEU A 156 -16.24 -13.74 -10.80
N SER A 157 -16.88 -14.91 -10.85
CA SER A 157 -17.89 -15.30 -9.86
C SER A 157 -17.30 -15.36 -8.45
N LYS A 158 -16.11 -15.97 -8.29
CA LYS A 158 -15.37 -15.99 -7.02
C LYS A 158 -14.99 -14.58 -6.55
N GLY A 159 -14.50 -13.72 -7.46
CA GLY A 159 -14.18 -12.34 -7.14
C GLY A 159 -15.38 -11.55 -6.62
N LEU A 160 -16.55 -11.72 -7.26
CA LEU A 160 -17.80 -11.10 -6.81
C LEU A 160 -18.24 -11.63 -5.43
N GLN A 161 -18.16 -12.94 -5.21
CA GLN A 161 -18.48 -13.55 -3.91
C GLN A 161 -17.57 -13.00 -2.80
N ASN A 162 -16.26 -12.92 -3.03
CA ASN A 162 -15.31 -12.35 -2.07
C ASN A 162 -15.63 -10.89 -1.77
N MET A 163 -15.93 -10.09 -2.81
CA MET A 163 -16.30 -8.69 -2.63
C MET A 163 -17.57 -8.54 -1.77
N LEU A 164 -18.62 -9.33 -2.03
CA LEU A 164 -19.84 -9.30 -1.24
C LEU A 164 -19.61 -9.73 0.20
N GLN A 165 -18.73 -10.72 0.42
CA GLN A 165 -18.36 -11.17 1.75
C GLN A 165 -17.59 -10.06 2.51
N ASP A 166 -16.65 -9.38 1.86
CA ASP A 166 -15.89 -8.28 2.44
C ASP A 166 -16.79 -7.08 2.75
N MET A 167 -17.73 -6.76 1.87
CA MET A 167 -18.74 -5.74 2.15
C MET A 167 -19.59 -6.09 3.39
N GLY A 168 -19.93 -7.36 3.58
CA GLY A 168 -20.63 -7.83 4.78
C GLY A 168 -19.80 -7.74 6.05
N LYS A 169 -18.47 -7.90 5.96
CA LYS A 169 -17.52 -7.76 7.08
C LYS A 169 -17.18 -6.29 7.37
N GLY A 170 -17.34 -5.38 6.41
CA GLY A 170 -16.95 -3.98 6.51
C GLY A 170 -15.45 -3.72 6.30
N TYR A 171 -14.68 -4.70 5.88
CA TYR A 171 -13.25 -4.57 5.53
C TYR A 171 -12.84 -5.58 4.45
N VAL A 172 -11.74 -5.30 3.76
CA VAL A 172 -11.18 -6.17 2.72
C VAL A 172 -10.37 -7.29 3.38
N SER A 173 -10.75 -8.55 3.16
CA SER A 173 -10.01 -9.71 3.65
C SER A 173 -8.75 -9.93 2.82
N MET A 174 -7.58 -9.89 3.47
CA MET A 174 -6.29 -10.12 2.82
C MET A 174 -5.86 -11.58 2.86
N THR A 175 -6.48 -12.37 3.75
CA THR A 175 -6.20 -13.79 3.97
C THR A 175 -7.45 -14.49 4.51
N ASP A 176 -7.46 -15.81 4.47
CA ASP A 176 -8.48 -16.62 5.16
C ASP A 176 -8.14 -16.69 6.66
N GLU A 177 -8.77 -15.83 7.44
CA GLU A 177 -8.54 -15.76 8.89
C GLU A 177 -9.08 -16.99 9.64
N SER A 178 -10.02 -17.74 9.04
CA SER A 178 -10.66 -18.89 9.69
C SER A 178 -9.72 -20.08 9.90
N VAL A 179 -8.60 -20.10 9.16
CA VAL A 179 -7.60 -21.19 9.28
C VAL A 179 -6.59 -20.95 10.41
N PHE A 180 -6.58 -19.75 11.01
CA PHE A 180 -5.63 -19.41 12.07
C PHE A 180 -6.31 -19.49 13.45
N GLU A 181 -5.70 -20.27 14.34
CA GLU A 181 -6.18 -20.43 15.72
C GLU A 181 -5.00 -20.26 16.69
N VAL A 182 -5.10 -19.21 17.52
CA VAL A 182 -4.07 -18.88 18.52
C VAL A 182 -3.96 -20.03 19.54
N GLY A 183 -2.74 -20.47 19.81
CA GLY A 183 -2.44 -21.60 20.68
C GLY A 183 -2.46 -22.97 19.98
N LYS A 184 -2.89 -23.05 18.70
CA LYS A 184 -2.87 -24.29 17.91
C LYS A 184 -1.89 -24.25 16.76
N ASN A 185 -2.05 -23.26 15.86
CA ASN A 185 -1.19 -23.11 14.70
C ASN A 185 -0.57 -21.71 14.57
N VAL A 186 -0.94 -20.80 15.48
CA VAL A 186 -0.30 -19.50 15.73
C VAL A 186 -0.07 -19.41 17.24
N ALA A 187 1.03 -18.81 17.67
CA ALA A 187 1.42 -18.72 19.09
C ALA A 187 1.50 -20.12 19.74
N THR A 188 2.28 -21.01 19.14
CA THR A 188 2.32 -22.42 19.53
C THR A 188 3.31 -22.73 20.65
N THR A 189 4.17 -21.79 21.04
CA THR A 189 5.12 -21.97 22.14
C THR A 189 4.37 -21.97 23.46
N GLU A 190 4.57 -23.05 24.25
CA GLU A 190 3.89 -23.25 25.54
C GLU A 190 4.29 -22.17 26.56
N GLY A 191 3.29 -21.50 27.16
CA GLY A 191 3.48 -20.46 28.15
C GLY A 191 2.21 -20.22 28.96
N ALA A 192 2.30 -19.36 29.96
CA ALA A 192 1.18 -18.97 30.81
C ALA A 192 1.21 -17.46 31.10
N VAL A 193 0.02 -16.89 31.38
CA VAL A 193 -0.10 -15.54 31.92
C VAL A 193 0.31 -15.59 33.40
N VAL A 194 1.35 -14.85 33.76
CA VAL A 194 1.89 -14.77 35.14
C VAL A 194 1.52 -13.46 35.84
N TYR A 195 1.08 -12.46 35.09
CA TYR A 195 0.59 -11.19 35.61
C TYR A 195 -0.40 -10.54 34.61
N GLU A 196 -1.35 -9.76 35.13
CA GLU A 196 -2.32 -9.02 34.31
C GLU A 196 -2.73 -7.72 35.00
N ASN A 197 -2.87 -6.65 34.22
CA ASN A 197 -3.55 -5.43 34.62
C ASN A 197 -4.51 -4.94 33.50
N ASP A 198 -5.01 -3.72 33.60
CA ASP A 198 -5.96 -3.17 32.64
C ASP A 198 -5.35 -2.81 31.27
N ILE A 199 -4.03 -2.86 31.10
CA ILE A 199 -3.31 -2.49 29.88
C ILE A 199 -2.65 -3.69 29.21
N PHE A 200 -2.15 -4.67 29.95
CA PHE A 200 -1.43 -5.81 29.41
C PHE A 200 -1.55 -7.08 30.25
N GLN A 201 -1.22 -8.20 29.64
CA GLN A 201 -0.87 -9.47 30.27
C GLN A 201 0.61 -9.75 30.09
N LEU A 202 1.28 -10.24 31.12
CA LEU A 202 2.65 -10.74 31.05
C LEU A 202 2.63 -12.25 30.89
N LEU A 203 3.19 -12.73 29.79
CA LEU A 203 3.33 -14.13 29.48
C LEU A 203 4.72 -14.60 29.88
N GLU A 204 4.84 -15.70 30.59
CA GLU A 204 6.08 -16.46 30.81
C GLU A 204 6.03 -17.75 30.00
N TYR A 205 7.06 -17.99 29.19
CA TYR A 205 7.15 -19.17 28.36
C TYR A 205 7.92 -20.28 29.01
N LYS A 206 7.44 -21.52 28.85
CA LYS A 206 8.06 -22.72 29.39
C LYS A 206 9.42 -22.93 28.74
N PRO A 207 10.50 -23.05 29.54
CA PRO A 207 11.81 -23.40 29.04
C PRO A 207 11.83 -24.73 28.29
N LEU A 208 12.62 -24.82 27.23
CA LEU A 208 12.87 -26.07 26.50
C LEU A 208 14.20 -26.70 26.88
N THR A 209 14.88 -26.17 27.90
CA THR A 209 16.16 -26.66 28.46
C THR A 209 16.00 -26.98 29.93
N GLU A 210 16.83 -27.91 30.48
CA GLU A 210 16.82 -28.27 31.89
C GLU A 210 17.23 -27.12 32.82
N LYS A 211 18.07 -26.22 32.33
CA LYS A 211 18.53 -25.01 33.02
C LYS A 211 18.36 -23.81 32.17
N VAL A 212 18.09 -22.69 32.80
CA VAL A 212 17.96 -21.39 32.13
C VAL A 212 19.08 -20.43 32.57
N HIS A 213 19.33 -19.42 31.77
CA HIS A 213 20.22 -18.32 32.14
C HIS A 213 19.63 -17.56 33.33
N GLU A 214 20.48 -17.11 34.26
CA GLU A 214 20.09 -16.33 35.42
C GLU A 214 19.34 -15.05 35.06
N ARG A 215 19.77 -14.36 33.99
CA ARG A 215 19.13 -13.12 33.53
C ARG A 215 17.94 -13.42 32.63
N PRO A 216 16.72 -13.02 33.02
CA PRO A 216 15.54 -13.22 32.19
C PRO A 216 15.55 -12.30 30.93
N PHE A 217 14.78 -12.70 29.96
CA PHE A 217 14.60 -11.99 28.69
C PHE A 217 13.16 -11.50 28.56
N LEU A 218 12.94 -10.17 28.68
CA LEU A 218 11.63 -9.54 28.49
C LEU A 218 11.53 -8.95 27.11
N LEU A 219 10.52 -9.38 26.33
CA LEU A 219 10.15 -8.86 25.03
C LEU A 219 8.95 -7.91 25.17
N VAL A 220 9.11 -6.70 24.67
CA VAL A 220 8.07 -5.67 24.65
C VAL A 220 7.76 -5.37 23.19
N PRO A 221 6.77 -6.04 22.55
CA PRO A 221 6.39 -5.73 21.18
C PRO A 221 5.75 -4.34 21.12
N PRO A 222 5.73 -3.68 19.95
CA PRO A 222 4.97 -2.45 19.77
C PRO A 222 3.51 -2.63 20.17
N CYS A 223 2.91 -1.67 20.86
CA CYS A 223 1.55 -1.76 21.41
C CYS A 223 0.43 -1.93 20.36
N ILE A 224 0.75 -1.69 19.08
CA ILE A 224 -0.15 -1.94 17.94
C ILE A 224 -0.09 -3.39 17.42
N ASN A 225 0.88 -4.19 17.87
CA ASN A 225 1.07 -5.56 17.41
C ASN A 225 0.50 -6.57 18.40
N LYS A 226 0.10 -7.72 17.88
CA LYS A 226 -0.23 -8.88 18.69
C LYS A 226 1.06 -9.49 19.28
N PHE A 227 1.01 -10.02 20.50
CA PHE A 227 2.18 -10.65 21.16
C PHE A 227 2.80 -11.76 20.30
N TYR A 228 1.97 -12.48 19.54
CA TYR A 228 2.40 -13.61 18.72
C TYR A 228 3.06 -13.23 17.39
N ILE A 229 3.29 -11.93 17.12
CA ILE A 229 4.11 -11.53 15.95
C ILE A 229 5.52 -12.15 16.01
N LEU A 230 5.99 -12.48 17.21
CA LEU A 230 7.27 -13.11 17.46
C LEU A 230 7.16 -14.65 17.68
N ASP A 231 5.96 -15.21 17.53
CA ASP A 231 5.66 -16.64 17.74
C ASP A 231 4.59 -17.11 16.73
N LEU A 232 4.87 -16.95 15.43
CA LEU A 232 3.88 -17.24 14.40
C LEU A 232 3.64 -18.75 14.23
N GLN A 233 4.72 -19.55 14.14
CA GLN A 233 4.67 -21.00 14.01
C GLN A 233 6.01 -21.61 14.46
N PRO A 234 6.11 -22.94 14.71
CA PRO A 234 7.32 -23.53 15.30
C PRO A 234 8.63 -23.19 14.58
N ASP A 235 8.61 -23.16 13.24
CA ASP A 235 9.81 -22.88 12.44
C ASP A 235 10.03 -21.37 12.20
N ASN A 236 9.08 -20.54 12.63
CA ASN A 236 9.13 -19.10 12.50
C ASN A 236 8.71 -18.43 13.80
N SER A 237 9.47 -18.71 14.88
CA SER A 237 9.25 -18.19 16.21
C SER A 237 10.56 -17.79 16.89
N LEU A 238 10.71 -16.47 17.13
CA LEU A 238 11.80 -15.93 17.95
C LEU A 238 11.65 -16.40 19.40
N ILE A 239 10.42 -16.49 19.90
CA ILE A 239 10.12 -16.95 21.27
C ILE A 239 10.60 -18.39 21.46
N ARG A 240 10.18 -19.31 20.57
CA ARG A 240 10.62 -20.70 20.62
C ARG A 240 12.14 -20.84 20.54
N TYR A 241 12.76 -20.04 19.68
CA TYR A 241 14.23 -20.01 19.60
C TYR A 241 14.83 -19.58 20.92
N ALA A 242 14.38 -18.47 21.53
CA ALA A 242 14.91 -17.97 22.79
C ALA A 242 14.81 -19.02 23.91
N VAL A 243 13.64 -19.65 24.12
CA VAL A 243 13.46 -20.67 25.15
C VAL A 243 14.27 -21.93 24.84
N SER A 244 14.52 -22.27 23.58
CA SER A 244 15.39 -23.40 23.20
C SER A 244 16.87 -23.14 23.47
N GLN A 245 17.26 -21.88 23.55
CA GLN A 245 18.63 -21.47 23.92
C GLN A 245 18.80 -21.22 25.42
N GLY A 246 17.81 -21.58 26.24
CA GLY A 246 17.87 -21.46 27.69
C GLY A 246 17.55 -20.07 28.24
N HIS A 247 16.98 -19.20 27.45
CA HIS A 247 16.50 -17.92 27.98
C HIS A 247 15.15 -18.08 28.67
N ARG A 248 15.06 -17.68 29.95
CA ARG A 248 13.79 -17.52 30.65
C ARG A 248 13.07 -16.31 30.01
N THR A 249 12.01 -16.56 29.24
CA THR A 249 11.46 -15.59 28.32
C THR A 249 10.09 -15.13 28.76
N PHE A 250 9.93 -13.79 28.85
CA PHE A 250 8.68 -13.11 29.13
C PHE A 250 8.28 -12.22 27.94
N VAL A 251 6.98 -12.06 27.71
CA VAL A 251 6.44 -11.21 26.63
C VAL A 251 5.24 -10.43 27.12
N ILE A 252 5.19 -9.15 26.83
CA ILE A 252 3.99 -8.32 27.02
C ILE A 252 2.97 -8.63 25.92
N SER A 253 1.77 -9.02 26.33
CA SER A 253 0.58 -9.10 25.49
C SER A 253 -0.29 -7.88 25.77
N TRP A 254 -0.34 -6.95 24.82
CA TRP A 254 -1.12 -5.73 24.97
C TRP A 254 -2.62 -6.01 24.90
N ARG A 255 -3.40 -5.35 25.75
CA ARG A 255 -4.85 -5.27 25.57
C ARG A 255 -5.17 -4.63 24.22
N ASN A 256 -6.15 -5.19 23.50
CA ASN A 256 -6.66 -4.52 22.29
C ASN A 256 -7.38 -3.23 22.70
N PRO A 257 -6.92 -2.05 22.25
CA PRO A 257 -7.51 -0.81 22.65
C PRO A 257 -8.93 -0.66 22.08
N ASP A 258 -9.83 -0.16 22.89
CA ASP A 258 -11.18 0.24 22.52
C ASP A 258 -11.42 1.70 22.96
N ALA A 259 -12.65 2.19 22.85
CA ALA A 259 -13.00 3.56 23.25
C ALA A 259 -12.66 3.87 24.70
N SER A 260 -12.65 2.87 25.60
CA SER A 260 -12.28 3.06 27.01
C SER A 260 -10.80 3.39 27.21
N CYS A 261 -9.96 3.08 26.23
CA CYS A 261 -8.53 3.36 26.26
C CYS A 261 -8.15 4.73 25.65
N ALA A 262 -9.12 5.51 25.15
CA ALA A 262 -8.87 6.77 24.44
C ALA A 262 -8.19 7.86 25.31
N HIS A 263 -8.22 7.73 26.62
CA HIS A 263 -7.58 8.62 27.55
C HIS A 263 -6.12 8.27 27.85
N LEU A 264 -5.65 7.07 27.47
CA LEU A 264 -4.29 6.61 27.73
C LEU A 264 -3.31 7.36 26.85
N THR A 265 -2.22 7.80 27.46
CA THR A 265 -1.09 8.47 26.84
C THR A 265 0.05 7.47 26.61
N TRP A 266 1.08 7.91 25.90
CA TRP A 266 2.30 7.10 25.74
C TRP A 266 3.02 6.85 27.09
N ASP A 267 2.95 7.82 28.00
CA ASP A 267 3.52 7.70 29.34
C ASP A 267 2.81 6.61 30.16
N ASP A 268 1.48 6.47 30.03
CA ASP A 268 0.73 5.37 30.66
C ASP A 268 1.22 3.98 30.19
N TYR A 269 1.49 3.84 28.87
CA TYR A 269 2.03 2.58 28.33
C TYR A 269 3.45 2.28 28.84
N ILE A 270 4.27 3.31 29.06
CA ILE A 270 5.62 3.14 29.61
C ILE A 270 5.55 2.80 31.10
N GLU A 271 4.85 3.60 31.90
CA GLU A 271 4.86 3.48 33.36
C GLU A 271 4.05 2.29 33.85
N ARG A 272 2.81 2.15 33.38
CA ARG A 272 1.84 1.14 33.86
C ARG A 272 1.95 -0.19 33.12
N ALA A 273 2.81 -0.30 32.11
CA ALA A 273 3.06 -1.58 31.44
C ALA A 273 4.54 -1.94 31.42
N VAL A 274 5.41 -1.18 30.76
CA VAL A 274 6.80 -1.62 30.57
C VAL A 274 7.57 -1.64 31.90
N ILE A 275 7.50 -0.55 32.66
CA ILE A 275 8.20 -0.45 33.96
C ILE A 275 7.61 -1.42 34.97
N GLU A 276 6.29 -1.57 35.02
CA GLU A 276 5.60 -2.51 35.87
C GLU A 276 5.96 -3.97 35.52
N ALA A 277 5.98 -4.32 34.23
CA ALA A 277 6.40 -5.64 33.78
C ALA A 277 7.85 -5.95 34.17
N ILE A 278 8.77 -4.99 34.10
CA ILE A 278 10.15 -5.16 34.58
C ILE A 278 10.16 -5.49 36.07
N GLY A 279 9.39 -4.76 36.92
CA GLY A 279 9.27 -5.01 38.32
C GLY A 279 8.76 -6.44 38.62
N VAL A 280 7.66 -6.82 37.95
CA VAL A 280 7.08 -8.17 38.08
C VAL A 280 8.08 -9.28 37.69
N VAL A 281 8.80 -9.10 36.59
CA VAL A 281 9.82 -10.04 36.12
C VAL A 281 10.94 -10.19 37.17
N GLN A 282 11.36 -9.07 37.79
CA GLN A 282 12.38 -9.11 38.87
C GLN A 282 11.91 -9.80 40.15
N GLU A 283 10.60 -9.76 40.44
CA GLU A 283 10.03 -10.47 41.60
C GLU A 283 9.89 -11.99 41.36
N ILE A 284 9.65 -12.39 40.09
CA ILE A 284 9.47 -13.80 39.70
C ILE A 284 10.84 -14.51 39.48
N ALA A 285 11.81 -13.78 38.93
CA ALA A 285 13.11 -14.33 38.52
C ALA A 285 14.14 -14.34 39.62
#